data_117df0ac3902877ef2f71afb68c2ca0a
#
_entry.id   117df0ac3902877ef2f71afb68c2ca0a
#
_cell.length_a   1.000
_cell.length_b   1.000
_cell.length_c   1.000
_cell.angle_alpha   90.00
_cell.angle_beta   90.00
_cell.angle_gamma   90.00
#
_symmetry.space_group_name_H-M   'P 1'
#
loop_
_entity.id
_entity.type
_entity.pdbx_description
1 polymer ?
#
loop_
_entity_poly.entity_id
_entity_poly.type
_entity_poly.pdbx_seq_one_letter_code
_entity_poly.pdbx_strand_id
1 'polypeptide(L)'
;MLGKLKIETENKIANEELTKIKNGEICEYKLKIEFAEPTNPSIYSIIWEEDQVDMYGFWSSKSFQQHNLTPEWGMRTNDSEVSSGMPLICVYNKANKNRITVALSDPTVPAEIMTGVVEENGCLRFKINLFTKLCSEMKEYEIVIRIDRRDIPFYKSVIDTKEWWTSLGYKCACVPESARLPLYSCWYSFHTKLASEEIIYECKIAKELGMETVIVDAGWYTESESDAFAKTCGDWEICKKKIPDMQALVDEIHKLGMKFMVWFSVPFVGFDSENHKRFKDRFLCDRPGVFASVLDPRFPEVRRFLINTYCNYVKKYNWDGLKLDFIDRFIINDESSKEYDKMDTPSVNVALQLLLNEATTELKKINPEIMIEFRQSYIGPVLTQYCNFLRVADCPNDAIFNRVGSLNLRLTSGKTPVHSDMLMWSKNDTNEGIMYQLLAIMFTVPQISDRFDNITSEHKKILKYFLSFWRSHQEVLLDGELELWGVDANYTVAKSKKDIDSVTVIYQSRPVTVENDENAYIFNSTGDDGIFVEVNKDRKYELNDIFGECYESGVLHKGINRVNLQNCGMIFVK
;
A
#
# COMPACT_ATOMS: atom_id res chain seq x y z
N MET A 1 -0.59 33.79 -4.38
CA MET A 1 -2.06 33.61 -4.50
C MET A 1 -2.24 32.48 -5.50
N LEU A 2 -3.28 31.68 -5.34
CA LEU A 2 -3.72 30.85 -6.48
C LEU A 2 -3.91 31.81 -7.65
N GLY A 3 -3.45 31.45 -8.85
CA GLY A 3 -3.72 32.24 -10.07
C GLY A 3 -5.21 32.56 -10.24
N LYS A 4 -5.66 32.94 -11.39
CA LYS A 4 -7.11 33.20 -11.60
C LYS A 4 -7.89 31.94 -11.18
N LEU A 5 -8.46 31.99 -9.97
CA LEU A 5 -9.30 30.93 -9.44
C LEU A 5 -10.66 30.96 -10.15
N LYS A 6 -11.11 29.81 -10.62
CA LYS A 6 -12.44 29.59 -11.18
C LYS A 6 -13.16 28.50 -10.41
N ILE A 7 -14.41 28.73 -10.05
CA ILE A 7 -15.29 27.74 -9.44
C ILE A 7 -16.37 27.38 -10.47
N GLU A 8 -16.66 26.09 -10.59
CA GLU A 8 -17.72 25.56 -11.45
C GLU A 8 -18.56 24.55 -10.63
N THR A 9 -19.86 24.78 -10.57
CA THR A 9 -20.81 23.89 -9.89
C THR A 9 -22.23 24.11 -10.38
N GLU A 10 -23.04 23.06 -10.34
CA GLU A 10 -24.50 23.13 -10.55
C GLU A 10 -25.27 23.19 -9.22
N ASN A 11 -24.56 23.09 -8.09
CA ASN A 11 -25.15 23.20 -6.76
C ASN A 11 -25.73 24.61 -6.52
N LYS A 12 -26.87 24.69 -5.85
CA LYS A 12 -27.43 25.97 -5.38
C LYS A 12 -26.69 26.40 -4.11
N ILE A 13 -25.74 27.30 -4.26
CA ILE A 13 -24.90 27.80 -3.17
C ILE A 13 -25.57 29.03 -2.53
N ALA A 14 -25.75 29.04 -1.21
CA ALA A 14 -26.19 30.18 -0.44
C ALA A 14 -25.00 31.10 -0.10
N ASN A 15 -23.88 30.52 0.30
CA ASN A 15 -22.65 31.23 0.60
C ASN A 15 -21.43 30.33 0.32
N GLU A 16 -20.37 30.94 -0.20
CA GLU A 16 -19.07 30.26 -0.34
C GLU A 16 -17.94 31.22 0.07
N GLU A 17 -16.97 30.68 0.79
CA GLU A 17 -15.80 31.41 1.24
C GLU A 17 -14.55 30.60 1.06
N LEU A 18 -13.57 31.12 0.33
CA LEU A 18 -12.23 30.56 0.23
C LEU A 18 -11.24 31.49 0.92
N THR A 19 -10.81 31.10 2.11
CA THR A 19 -9.91 31.90 2.93
C THR A 19 -8.52 31.27 2.97
N LYS A 20 -7.47 32.06 2.73
CA LYS A 20 -6.09 31.63 2.93
C LYS A 20 -5.74 31.68 4.42
N ILE A 21 -5.58 30.51 5.06
CA ILE A 21 -5.33 30.37 6.49
C ILE A 21 -3.85 30.19 6.84
N LYS A 22 -3.00 29.82 5.86
CA LYS A 22 -1.56 29.70 6.03
C LYS A 22 -0.82 30.28 4.83
N ASN A 23 0.19 31.11 5.11
CA ASN A 23 1.06 31.75 4.10
C ASN A 23 2.47 31.15 4.16
N GLY A 24 3.18 31.20 3.03
CA GLY A 24 4.56 30.74 2.89
C GLY A 24 4.68 29.80 1.70
N GLU A 25 5.73 29.01 1.68
CA GLU A 25 5.94 27.98 0.64
C GLU A 25 4.90 26.85 0.76
N ILE A 26 4.40 26.60 1.97
CA ILE A 26 3.20 25.79 2.21
C ILE A 26 2.04 26.76 2.45
N CYS A 27 1.09 26.75 1.54
CA CYS A 27 -0.16 27.50 1.66
C CYS A 27 -1.30 26.56 2.00
N GLU A 28 -2.21 27.01 2.86
CA GLU A 28 -3.46 26.32 3.15
C GLU A 28 -4.64 27.23 2.89
N TYR A 29 -5.60 26.74 2.13
CA TYR A 29 -6.83 27.45 1.77
C TYR A 29 -8.02 26.68 2.34
N LYS A 30 -8.78 27.34 3.20
CA LYS A 30 -10.02 26.82 3.78
C LYS A 30 -11.19 27.21 2.89
N LEU A 31 -11.85 26.22 2.33
CA LEU A 31 -13.11 26.38 1.61
C LEU A 31 -14.27 26.02 2.53
N LYS A 32 -15.22 26.95 2.66
CA LYS A 32 -16.52 26.73 3.28
C LYS A 32 -17.60 26.89 2.24
N ILE A 33 -18.52 25.95 2.18
CA ILE A 33 -19.67 25.94 1.29
C ILE A 33 -20.92 25.83 2.14
N GLU A 34 -21.86 26.72 1.98
CA GLU A 34 -23.20 26.65 2.52
C GLU A 34 -24.19 26.46 1.36
N PHE A 35 -24.88 25.35 1.30
CA PHE A 35 -25.88 25.07 0.30
C PHE A 35 -27.19 25.84 0.62
N ALA A 36 -27.94 26.24 -0.40
CA ALA A 36 -29.19 26.95 -0.21
C ALA A 36 -30.23 26.15 0.60
N GLU A 37 -30.22 24.83 0.37
CA GLU A 37 -31.03 23.83 1.08
C GLU A 37 -30.16 22.59 1.36
N PRO A 38 -30.49 21.75 2.37
CA PRO A 38 -29.87 20.45 2.50
C PRO A 38 -29.97 19.68 1.19
N THR A 39 -28.83 19.18 0.70
CA THR A 39 -28.76 18.55 -0.62
C THR A 39 -27.70 17.45 -0.66
N ASN A 40 -27.87 16.47 -1.53
CA ASN A 40 -26.80 15.57 -1.97
C ASN A 40 -25.99 16.33 -3.03
N PRO A 41 -24.79 16.84 -2.71
CA PRO A 41 -24.10 17.74 -3.60
C PRO A 41 -23.68 17.04 -4.90
N SER A 42 -23.85 17.74 -6.02
CA SER A 42 -23.22 17.43 -7.29
C SER A 42 -21.80 17.98 -7.34
N ILE A 43 -21.05 17.66 -8.40
CA ILE A 43 -19.65 18.04 -8.54
C ILE A 43 -19.44 19.53 -8.28
N TYR A 44 -18.43 19.83 -7.45
CA TYR A 44 -17.94 21.17 -7.17
C TYR A 44 -16.47 21.24 -7.58
N SER A 45 -16.18 22.01 -8.64
CA SER A 45 -14.85 22.11 -9.24
C SER A 45 -14.15 23.40 -8.84
N ILE A 46 -12.89 23.27 -8.43
CA ILE A 46 -11.96 24.37 -8.13
C ILE A 46 -10.84 24.30 -9.16
N ILE A 47 -10.66 25.36 -9.95
CA ILE A 47 -9.73 25.38 -11.08
C ILE A 47 -8.79 26.58 -10.92
N TRP A 48 -7.47 26.35 -11.12
CA TRP A 48 -6.47 27.42 -11.22
C TRP A 48 -5.33 27.00 -12.13
N GLU A 49 -4.51 27.96 -12.51
CA GLU A 49 -3.34 27.75 -13.34
C GLU A 49 -2.08 28.20 -12.60
N GLU A 50 -0.98 27.51 -12.82
CA GLU A 50 0.36 27.83 -12.35
C GLU A 50 1.29 27.93 -13.55
N ASP A 51 2.23 28.88 -13.53
CA ASP A 51 3.28 28.91 -14.53
C ASP A 51 4.09 27.62 -14.50
N GLN A 52 4.27 26.98 -15.66
CA GLN A 52 5.01 25.72 -15.75
C GLN A 52 6.53 25.99 -15.70
N VAL A 53 7.05 26.32 -14.51
CA VAL A 53 8.46 26.60 -14.29
C VAL A 53 9.15 25.36 -13.73
N ASP A 54 10.10 24.78 -14.50
CA ASP A 54 10.88 23.60 -14.09
C ASP A 54 9.99 22.43 -13.57
N MET A 55 8.83 22.22 -14.21
CA MET A 55 7.92 21.12 -13.95
C MET A 55 8.13 20.04 -15.00
N TYR A 56 8.38 18.81 -14.56
CA TYR A 56 8.80 17.72 -15.44
C TYR A 56 7.89 16.51 -15.38
N GLY A 57 7.47 16.10 -14.21
CA GLY A 57 6.71 14.86 -14.02
C GLY A 57 5.62 14.96 -12.95
N PHE A 58 4.78 13.94 -12.96
CA PHE A 58 3.62 13.78 -12.09
C PHE A 58 3.76 12.52 -11.23
N TRP A 59 3.42 12.62 -9.96
CA TRP A 59 3.34 11.51 -9.02
C TRP A 59 1.98 11.50 -8.30
N SER A 60 1.42 10.31 -8.14
CA SER A 60 0.31 10.05 -7.21
C SER A 60 0.45 8.65 -6.63
N SER A 61 -0.30 8.31 -5.60
CA SER A 61 -0.30 6.98 -4.99
C SER A 61 -0.73 5.85 -5.95
N LYS A 62 -1.37 6.19 -7.05
CA LYS A 62 -1.83 5.28 -8.12
C LYS A 62 -0.90 5.29 -9.34
N SER A 63 0.15 6.13 -9.38
CA SER A 63 1.09 6.20 -10.50
C SER A 63 2.11 5.07 -10.42
N PHE A 64 2.02 4.06 -11.27
CA PHE A 64 3.01 2.99 -11.34
C PHE A 64 4.09 3.25 -12.39
N GLN A 65 3.73 3.64 -13.60
CA GLN A 65 4.70 3.85 -14.68
C GLN A 65 4.45 5.13 -15.49
N GLN A 66 3.34 5.81 -15.22
CA GLN A 66 2.95 6.99 -15.99
C GLN A 66 3.23 8.26 -15.19
N HIS A 67 4.41 8.80 -15.39
CA HIS A 67 4.89 9.99 -14.69
C HIS A 67 4.93 11.26 -15.57
N ASN A 68 4.56 11.18 -16.86
CA ASN A 68 4.57 12.32 -17.75
C ASN A 68 3.41 13.29 -17.47
N LEU A 69 3.63 14.57 -17.71
CA LEU A 69 2.58 15.56 -17.82
C LEU A 69 1.82 15.36 -19.14
N THR A 70 0.54 15.68 -19.14
CA THR A 70 -0.37 15.52 -20.30
C THR A 70 -1.05 16.85 -20.62
N PRO A 71 -1.59 17.04 -21.84
CA PRO A 71 -2.42 18.21 -22.15
C PRO A 71 -3.66 18.28 -21.25
N GLU A 72 -4.26 19.47 -21.12
CA GLU A 72 -5.45 19.68 -20.28
C GLU A 72 -6.67 18.88 -20.72
N TRP A 73 -6.81 18.57 -22.00
CA TRP A 73 -7.89 17.72 -22.52
C TRP A 73 -7.71 16.23 -22.21
N GLY A 74 -6.57 15.82 -21.67
CA GLY A 74 -6.25 14.46 -21.19
C GLY A 74 -5.53 14.50 -19.85
N MET A 75 -6.03 15.30 -18.90
CA MET A 75 -5.42 15.51 -17.58
C MET A 75 -5.03 14.22 -16.88
N ARG A 76 -3.89 14.24 -16.21
CA ARG A 76 -3.58 13.25 -15.18
C ARG A 76 -4.56 13.41 -14.03
N THR A 77 -5.21 12.31 -13.68
CA THR A 77 -6.25 12.27 -12.65
C THR A 77 -5.82 11.34 -11.52
N ASN A 78 -6.00 11.80 -10.30
CA ASN A 78 -5.90 11.00 -9.09
C ASN A 78 -7.25 11.07 -8.36
N ASP A 79 -8.04 10.00 -8.49
CA ASP A 79 -9.30 9.82 -7.78
C ASP A 79 -9.08 9.22 -6.39
N SER A 80 -9.90 9.63 -5.44
CA SER A 80 -9.85 9.15 -4.06
C SER A 80 -11.22 9.10 -3.41
N GLU A 81 -11.40 8.13 -2.53
CA GLU A 81 -12.53 7.96 -1.62
C GLU A 81 -12.11 7.12 -0.42
N VAL A 82 -12.97 6.90 0.56
CA VAL A 82 -12.64 6.09 1.75
C VAL A 82 -12.07 4.73 1.38
N SER A 83 -12.68 4.04 0.42
CA SER A 83 -12.31 2.68 0.03
C SER A 83 -11.15 2.59 -0.98
N SER A 84 -10.65 3.70 -1.51
CA SER A 84 -9.61 3.67 -2.56
C SER A 84 -8.83 4.97 -2.68
N GLY A 85 -7.51 4.85 -2.84
CA GLY A 85 -6.61 5.97 -3.10
C GLY A 85 -6.46 6.93 -1.93
N MET A 86 -5.93 8.11 -2.23
CA MET A 86 -5.80 9.22 -1.29
C MET A 86 -5.76 10.56 -2.05
N PRO A 87 -6.30 11.66 -1.50
CA PRO A 87 -6.41 12.94 -2.20
C PRO A 87 -5.07 13.71 -2.18
N LEU A 88 -4.10 13.25 -2.97
CA LEU A 88 -2.74 13.78 -3.02
C LEU A 88 -2.12 13.58 -4.40
N ILE A 89 -1.55 14.66 -4.97
CA ILE A 89 -0.67 14.63 -6.14
C ILE A 89 0.59 15.45 -5.88
N CYS A 90 1.69 15.12 -6.58
CA CYS A 90 2.90 15.90 -6.60
C CYS A 90 3.40 16.09 -8.04
N VAL A 91 3.68 17.33 -8.42
CA VAL A 91 4.43 17.67 -9.64
C VAL A 91 5.87 17.98 -9.24
N TYR A 92 6.82 17.36 -9.91
CA TYR A 92 8.23 17.43 -9.59
C TYR A 92 9.08 17.81 -10.81
N ASN A 93 10.33 18.23 -10.57
CA ASN A 93 11.27 18.55 -11.63
C ASN A 93 12.19 17.37 -11.99
N LYS A 94 13.03 17.54 -13.01
CA LYS A 94 13.98 16.49 -13.46
C LYS A 94 14.98 16.07 -12.37
N ALA A 95 15.26 16.93 -11.41
CA ALA A 95 16.12 16.61 -10.26
C ALA A 95 15.34 15.91 -9.11
N ASN A 96 14.09 15.50 -9.34
CA ASN A 96 13.17 14.89 -8.38
C ASN A 96 12.86 15.76 -7.15
N LYS A 97 12.89 17.09 -7.36
CA LYS A 97 12.45 18.05 -6.35
C LYS A 97 10.99 18.42 -6.56
N ASN A 98 10.27 18.59 -5.47
CA ASN A 98 8.92 19.11 -5.47
C ASN A 98 8.86 20.46 -6.17
N ARG A 99 7.83 20.68 -6.98
CA ARG A 99 7.43 21.98 -7.51
C ARG A 99 6.08 22.39 -6.97
N ILE A 100 5.15 21.46 -6.92
CA ILE A 100 3.85 21.67 -6.29
C ILE A 100 3.26 20.34 -5.85
N THR A 101 2.96 20.24 -4.55
CA THR A 101 2.18 19.13 -4.00
C THR A 101 0.83 19.65 -3.56
N VAL A 102 -0.24 19.01 -4.03
CA VAL A 102 -1.64 19.38 -3.71
C VAL A 102 -2.29 18.26 -2.95
N ALA A 103 -2.89 18.59 -1.80
CA ALA A 103 -3.60 17.62 -0.96
C ALA A 103 -4.86 18.20 -0.33
N LEU A 104 -5.84 17.34 -0.03
CA LEU A 104 -7.10 17.70 0.63
C LEU A 104 -7.11 17.19 2.08
N SER A 105 -7.70 18.00 2.99
CA SER A 105 -7.78 17.66 4.42
C SER A 105 -8.80 16.55 4.72
N ASP A 106 -9.81 16.40 3.87
CA ASP A 106 -10.86 15.40 4.02
C ASP A 106 -10.68 14.25 3.01
N PRO A 107 -10.10 13.12 3.41
CA PRO A 107 -9.96 11.93 2.57
C PRO A 107 -11.25 11.08 2.52
N THR A 108 -12.34 11.52 3.15
CA THR A 108 -13.62 10.80 3.15
C THR A 108 -14.53 11.22 2.01
N VAL A 109 -14.36 12.44 1.48
CA VAL A 109 -15.13 12.91 0.34
C VAL A 109 -14.61 12.25 -0.95
N PRO A 110 -15.49 11.72 -1.81
CA PRO A 110 -15.10 11.31 -3.15
C PRO A 110 -14.60 12.52 -3.94
N ALA A 111 -13.32 12.51 -4.31
CA ALA A 111 -12.67 13.63 -4.95
C ALA A 111 -11.71 13.18 -6.06
N GLU A 112 -11.44 14.09 -6.97
CA GLU A 112 -10.41 13.97 -8.00
C GLU A 112 -9.50 15.18 -7.94
N ILE A 113 -8.20 14.96 -7.98
CA ILE A 113 -7.21 16.02 -8.20
C ILE A 113 -6.56 15.78 -9.55
N MET A 114 -6.66 16.74 -10.43
CA MET A 114 -6.27 16.63 -11.83
C MET A 114 -5.25 17.71 -12.19
N THR A 115 -4.38 17.41 -13.16
CA THR A 115 -3.47 18.41 -13.73
C THR A 115 -3.17 18.11 -15.20
N GLY A 116 -2.99 19.17 -15.99
CA GLY A 116 -2.67 19.09 -17.42
C GLY A 116 -2.14 20.41 -17.96
N VAL A 117 -1.37 20.35 -19.03
CA VAL A 117 -0.75 21.53 -19.69
C VAL A 117 -1.77 22.21 -20.59
N VAL A 118 -1.95 23.51 -20.40
CA VAL A 118 -2.78 24.35 -21.26
C VAL A 118 -2.00 24.72 -22.52
N GLU A 119 -2.44 24.27 -23.68
CA GLU A 119 -1.71 24.42 -24.95
C GLU A 119 -1.53 25.90 -25.35
N GLU A 120 -2.50 26.77 -25.04
CA GLU A 120 -2.52 28.17 -25.47
C GLU A 120 -1.52 29.06 -24.74
N ASN A 121 -1.12 28.69 -23.52
CA ASN A 121 -0.26 29.54 -22.70
C ASN A 121 0.90 28.82 -22.02
N GLY A 122 0.95 27.47 -22.11
CA GLY A 122 1.98 26.65 -21.49
C GLY A 122 1.92 26.59 -19.96
N CYS A 123 0.84 27.06 -19.34
CA CYS A 123 0.62 26.90 -17.91
C CYS A 123 0.20 25.48 -17.56
N LEU A 124 0.41 25.09 -16.32
CA LEU A 124 -0.13 23.85 -15.79
C LEU A 124 -1.45 24.17 -15.08
N ARG A 125 -2.56 23.62 -15.59
CA ARG A 125 -3.88 23.73 -14.98
C ARG A 125 -4.08 22.65 -13.93
N PHE A 126 -4.54 23.04 -12.77
CA PHE A 126 -5.00 22.15 -11.70
C PHE A 126 -6.52 22.25 -11.61
N LYS A 127 -7.16 21.11 -11.39
CA LYS A 127 -8.58 21.00 -11.14
C LYS A 127 -8.83 20.03 -9.99
N ILE A 128 -9.57 20.47 -8.99
CA ILE A 128 -10.07 19.65 -7.90
C ILE A 128 -11.58 19.51 -8.11
N ASN A 129 -12.05 18.27 -8.26
CA ASN A 129 -13.46 17.94 -8.25
C ASN A 129 -13.81 17.33 -6.90
N LEU A 130 -14.67 17.97 -6.12
CA LEU A 130 -15.27 17.41 -4.92
C LEU A 130 -16.62 16.80 -5.27
N PHE A 131 -17.09 15.83 -4.45
CA PHE A 131 -18.40 15.17 -4.63
C PHE A 131 -18.53 14.47 -5.98
N THR A 132 -17.47 13.77 -6.40
CA THR A 132 -17.45 13.05 -7.70
C THR A 132 -18.35 11.81 -7.72
N LYS A 133 -18.81 11.39 -6.55
CA LYS A 133 -19.80 10.32 -6.35
C LYS A 133 -20.84 10.78 -5.35
N LEU A 134 -21.94 10.03 -5.26
CA LEU A 134 -23.02 10.30 -4.32
C LEU A 134 -22.51 10.48 -2.90
N CYS A 135 -22.80 11.61 -2.29
CA CYS A 135 -22.55 11.92 -0.89
C CYS A 135 -23.87 11.98 -0.12
N SER A 136 -23.82 11.88 1.20
CA SER A 136 -24.98 12.13 2.06
C SER A 136 -25.48 13.56 1.89
N GLU A 137 -26.76 13.77 2.17
CA GLU A 137 -27.36 15.10 2.27
C GLU A 137 -26.59 15.94 3.29
N MET A 138 -26.25 17.18 2.92
CA MET A 138 -25.56 18.13 3.77
C MET A 138 -26.00 19.55 3.52
N LYS A 139 -25.98 20.39 4.56
CA LYS A 139 -26.29 21.82 4.49
C LYS A 139 -25.02 22.67 4.35
N GLU A 140 -23.93 22.20 4.90
CA GLU A 140 -22.63 22.88 4.88
C GLU A 140 -21.48 21.86 4.69
N TYR A 141 -20.38 22.33 4.11
CA TYR A 141 -19.18 21.56 3.94
C TYR A 141 -17.94 22.43 4.12
N GLU A 142 -16.93 21.89 4.78
CA GLU A 142 -15.65 22.57 4.99
C GLU A 142 -14.49 21.65 4.62
N ILE A 143 -13.51 22.18 3.87
CA ILE A 143 -12.30 21.46 3.51
C ILE A 143 -11.10 22.40 3.46
N VAL A 144 -9.90 21.88 3.75
CA VAL A 144 -8.65 22.61 3.56
C VAL A 144 -7.90 22.02 2.37
N ILE A 145 -7.50 22.88 1.45
CA ILE A 145 -6.62 22.58 0.32
C ILE A 145 -5.22 23.01 0.72
N ARG A 146 -4.30 22.03 0.84
CA ARG A 146 -2.88 22.26 1.12
C ARG A 146 -2.10 22.27 -0.18
N ILE A 147 -1.29 23.29 -0.38
CA ILE A 147 -0.40 23.45 -1.54
C ILE A 147 1.01 23.72 -1.04
N ASP A 148 1.92 22.79 -1.31
CA ASP A 148 3.33 22.84 -0.92
C ASP A 148 4.21 23.13 -2.15
N ARG A 149 4.93 24.25 -2.13
CA ARG A 149 5.84 24.71 -3.20
C ARG A 149 7.29 24.75 -2.76
N ARG A 150 7.66 24.11 -1.64
CA ARG A 150 9.05 24.06 -1.16
C ARG A 150 9.95 23.36 -2.18
N ASP A 151 11.15 23.91 -2.39
CA ASP A 151 12.21 23.29 -3.22
C ASP A 151 12.96 22.20 -2.45
N ILE A 152 12.27 21.13 -2.12
CA ILE A 152 12.76 19.95 -1.39
C ILE A 152 12.59 18.70 -2.25
N PRO A 153 13.23 17.56 -1.92
CA PRO A 153 12.94 16.29 -2.58
C PRO A 153 11.44 15.99 -2.57
N PHE A 154 10.89 15.51 -3.72
CA PHE A 154 9.45 15.28 -3.85
C PHE A 154 8.89 14.33 -2.78
N TYR A 155 9.67 13.30 -2.43
CA TYR A 155 9.25 12.32 -1.42
C TYR A 155 9.06 12.95 -0.04
N LYS A 156 9.83 13.99 0.33
CA LYS A 156 9.66 14.73 1.59
C LYS A 156 8.32 15.49 1.61
N SER A 157 7.92 16.11 0.52
CA SER A 157 6.61 16.80 0.47
C SER A 157 5.43 15.83 0.58
N VAL A 158 5.59 14.61 0.04
CA VAL A 158 4.59 13.53 0.15
C VAL A 158 4.51 13.00 1.58
N ILE A 159 5.65 12.70 2.21
CA ILE A 159 5.73 12.25 3.62
C ILE A 159 5.13 13.30 4.56
N ASP A 160 5.49 14.57 4.39
CA ASP A 160 4.96 15.68 5.20
C ASP A 160 3.42 15.83 5.05
N THR A 161 2.86 15.42 3.93
CA THR A 161 1.40 15.39 3.75
C THR A 161 0.77 14.30 4.61
N LYS A 162 1.39 13.14 4.75
CA LYS A 162 0.91 12.10 5.69
C LYS A 162 0.97 12.59 7.14
N GLU A 163 2.01 13.30 7.52
CA GLU A 163 2.13 13.90 8.85
C GLU A 163 1.05 14.97 9.08
N TRP A 164 0.75 15.77 8.07
CA TRP A 164 -0.34 16.73 8.11
C TRP A 164 -1.69 16.06 8.36
N TRP A 165 -2.03 14.99 7.64
CA TRP A 165 -3.25 14.21 7.92
C TRP A 165 -3.26 13.62 9.33
N THR A 166 -2.10 13.17 9.83
CA THR A 166 -1.98 12.68 11.22
C THR A 166 -2.29 13.78 12.23
N SER A 167 -1.87 15.02 11.96
CA SER A 167 -2.19 16.20 12.79
C SER A 167 -3.68 16.59 12.76
N LEU A 168 -4.38 16.23 11.68
CA LEU A 168 -5.83 16.41 11.52
C LEU A 168 -6.66 15.29 12.17
N GLY A 169 -6.00 14.27 12.75
CA GLY A 169 -6.68 13.18 13.46
C GLY A 169 -6.63 11.81 12.78
N TYR A 170 -6.14 11.71 11.54
CA TYR A 170 -6.01 10.43 10.82
C TYR A 170 -4.75 9.67 11.28
N LYS A 171 -4.81 9.13 12.49
CA LYS A 171 -3.69 8.42 13.13
C LYS A 171 -3.68 6.96 12.72
N CYS A 172 -2.49 6.43 12.42
CA CYS A 172 -2.33 5.00 12.15
C CYS A 172 -2.72 4.15 13.37
N ALA A 173 -3.22 2.94 13.11
CA ALA A 173 -3.45 1.96 14.16
C ALA A 173 -2.15 1.56 14.88
N CYS A 174 -2.28 1.01 16.09
CA CYS A 174 -1.15 0.39 16.78
C CYS A 174 -0.67 -0.84 16.00
N VAL A 175 0.64 -0.98 15.85
CA VAL A 175 1.29 -2.03 15.05
C VAL A 175 1.92 -3.05 15.99
N PRO A 176 1.49 -4.32 15.99
CA PRO A 176 2.16 -5.39 16.71
C PRO A 176 3.51 -5.73 16.04
N GLU A 177 4.48 -6.17 16.83
CA GLU A 177 5.83 -6.50 16.30
C GLU A 177 5.77 -7.58 15.22
N SER A 178 4.87 -8.56 15.34
CA SER A 178 4.67 -9.61 14.34
C SER A 178 4.28 -9.08 12.95
N ALA A 179 3.62 -7.93 12.86
CA ALA A 179 3.29 -7.28 11.60
C ALA A 179 4.50 -6.63 10.91
N ARG A 180 5.66 -6.61 11.56
CA ARG A 180 6.91 -6.05 11.06
C ARG A 180 7.89 -7.13 10.61
N LEU A 181 7.51 -8.41 10.66
CA LEU A 181 8.39 -9.55 10.40
C LEU A 181 7.99 -10.28 9.11
N PRO A 182 8.97 -10.85 8.38
CA PRO A 182 8.71 -11.58 7.15
C PRO A 182 7.68 -12.69 7.32
N LEU A 183 6.84 -12.91 6.32
CA LEU A 183 5.78 -13.89 6.37
C LEU A 183 5.69 -14.77 5.12
N TYR A 184 5.06 -15.94 5.29
CA TYR A 184 4.70 -16.86 4.24
C TYR A 184 3.21 -16.70 3.89
N SER A 185 2.88 -16.56 2.61
CA SER A 185 1.50 -16.49 2.14
C SER A 185 1.18 -17.71 1.28
N CYS A 186 0.00 -18.29 1.47
CA CYS A 186 -0.43 -19.47 0.71
C CYS A 186 -1.02 -19.13 -0.67
N TRP A 187 -1.14 -17.83 -1.07
CA TRP A 187 -1.90 -17.51 -2.28
C TRP A 187 -1.23 -18.00 -3.57
N TYR A 188 -0.01 -17.57 -3.88
CA TYR A 188 0.64 -18.01 -5.12
C TYR A 188 1.15 -19.46 -5.07
N SER A 189 1.49 -19.95 -3.88
CA SER A 189 1.98 -21.31 -3.71
C SER A 189 0.90 -22.38 -3.82
N PHE A 190 -0.33 -22.08 -3.40
CA PHE A 190 -1.43 -23.06 -3.35
C PHE A 190 -2.67 -22.62 -4.12
N HIS A 191 -2.90 -21.29 -4.29
CA HIS A 191 -4.21 -20.78 -4.67
C HIS A 191 -5.29 -21.40 -3.77
N THR A 192 -6.35 -21.94 -4.38
CA THR A 192 -7.43 -22.60 -3.66
C THR A 192 -7.16 -24.07 -3.33
N LYS A 193 -5.99 -24.64 -3.71
CA LYS A 193 -5.64 -26.07 -3.51
C LYS A 193 -4.94 -26.32 -2.18
N LEU A 194 -5.51 -25.80 -1.11
CA LEU A 194 -4.94 -25.91 0.23
C LEU A 194 -5.03 -27.34 0.78
N ALA A 195 -4.00 -27.76 1.51
CA ALA A 195 -3.98 -28.99 2.30
C ALA A 195 -3.20 -28.75 3.61
N SER A 196 -3.79 -29.10 4.76
CA SER A 196 -3.20 -28.83 6.08
C SER A 196 -1.77 -29.36 6.22
N GLU A 197 -1.51 -30.59 5.78
CA GLU A 197 -0.19 -31.23 5.89
C GLU A 197 0.86 -30.49 5.07
N GLU A 198 0.50 -30.05 3.85
CA GLU A 198 1.38 -29.29 2.98
C GLU A 198 1.66 -27.90 3.54
N ILE A 199 0.64 -27.20 4.09
CA ILE A 199 0.83 -25.90 4.76
C ILE A 199 1.81 -26.04 5.93
N ILE A 200 1.65 -27.07 6.78
CA ILE A 200 2.55 -27.32 7.91
C ILE A 200 3.98 -27.59 7.40
N TYR A 201 4.12 -28.36 6.32
CA TYR A 201 5.42 -28.67 5.72
C TYR A 201 6.13 -27.39 5.24
N GLU A 202 5.44 -26.54 4.47
CA GLU A 202 5.99 -25.28 3.97
C GLU A 202 6.32 -24.32 5.14
N CYS A 203 5.47 -24.26 6.17
CA CYS A 203 5.72 -23.43 7.36
C CYS A 203 6.95 -23.84 8.16
N LYS A 204 7.30 -25.14 8.22
CA LYS A 204 8.55 -25.58 8.85
C LYS A 204 9.77 -24.97 8.15
N ILE A 205 9.79 -25.02 6.82
CA ILE A 205 10.88 -24.46 6.02
C ILE A 205 10.86 -22.91 6.09
N ALA A 206 9.68 -22.30 5.99
CA ALA A 206 9.52 -20.86 6.13
C ALA A 206 10.10 -20.35 7.46
N LYS A 207 9.83 -21.05 8.56
CA LYS A 207 10.38 -20.71 9.88
C LYS A 207 11.91 -20.83 9.93
N GLU A 208 12.49 -21.88 9.35
CA GLU A 208 13.95 -22.04 9.26
C GLU A 208 14.61 -20.94 8.43
N LEU A 209 13.89 -20.38 7.45
CA LEU A 209 14.32 -19.26 6.63
C LEU A 209 14.12 -17.89 7.31
N GLY A 210 13.40 -17.83 8.44
CA GLY A 210 13.23 -16.61 9.23
C GLY A 210 11.89 -15.92 9.06
N MET A 211 10.87 -16.59 8.54
CA MET A 211 9.50 -16.07 8.47
C MET A 211 8.76 -16.38 9.77
N GLU A 212 7.89 -15.46 10.22
CA GLU A 212 7.27 -15.54 11.55
C GLU A 212 5.74 -15.71 11.50
N THR A 213 5.13 -15.54 10.33
CA THR A 213 3.67 -15.60 10.17
C THR A 213 3.32 -16.39 8.92
N VAL A 214 2.19 -17.10 8.94
CA VAL A 214 1.57 -17.67 7.74
C VAL A 214 0.20 -17.02 7.51
N ILE A 215 -0.11 -16.71 6.23
CA ILE A 215 -1.46 -16.34 5.80
C ILE A 215 -2.06 -17.50 5.02
N VAL A 216 -3.09 -18.14 5.58
CA VAL A 216 -3.94 -19.08 4.85
C VAL A 216 -4.94 -18.28 4.03
N ASP A 217 -4.70 -18.22 2.72
CA ASP A 217 -5.43 -17.37 1.79
C ASP A 217 -6.76 -18.01 1.31
N ALA A 218 -7.40 -17.47 0.28
CA ALA A 218 -8.67 -17.97 -0.24
C ALA A 218 -8.62 -19.49 -0.53
N GLY A 219 -9.77 -20.16 -0.33
CA GLY A 219 -9.87 -21.61 -0.57
C GLY A 219 -10.12 -22.45 0.68
N TRP A 220 -9.85 -21.93 1.88
CA TRP A 220 -10.06 -22.65 3.15
C TRP A 220 -11.52 -23.00 3.43
N TYR A 221 -12.47 -22.28 2.80
CA TYR A 221 -13.92 -22.38 2.98
C TYR A 221 -14.64 -23.05 1.80
N THR A 222 -13.94 -23.46 0.74
CA THR A 222 -14.55 -23.98 -0.47
C THR A 222 -13.89 -25.27 -0.94
N GLU A 223 -14.70 -26.20 -1.50
CA GLU A 223 -14.17 -27.38 -2.18
C GLU A 223 -13.63 -27.06 -3.59
N SER A 224 -13.99 -25.90 -4.15
CA SER A 224 -13.53 -25.48 -5.48
C SER A 224 -12.00 -25.36 -5.51
N GLU A 225 -11.42 -25.83 -6.62
CA GLU A 225 -10.00 -25.69 -6.96
C GLU A 225 -9.79 -24.73 -8.15
N SER A 226 -10.82 -23.98 -8.51
CA SER A 226 -10.83 -23.03 -9.62
C SER A 226 -10.88 -21.58 -9.13
N ASP A 227 -10.70 -20.63 -10.07
CA ASP A 227 -10.80 -19.20 -9.82
C ASP A 227 -12.21 -18.73 -9.41
N ALA A 228 -13.20 -19.61 -9.47
CA ALA A 228 -14.56 -19.34 -8.99
C ALA A 228 -14.70 -19.40 -7.45
N PHE A 229 -13.62 -19.16 -6.72
CA PHE A 229 -13.60 -19.21 -5.24
C PHE A 229 -14.64 -18.28 -4.60
N ALA A 230 -14.92 -17.12 -5.23
CA ALA A 230 -15.88 -16.16 -4.70
C ALA A 230 -17.33 -16.67 -4.76
N LYS A 231 -17.63 -17.68 -5.58
CA LYS A 231 -18.96 -18.28 -5.72
C LYS A 231 -19.53 -18.83 -4.41
N THR A 232 -18.67 -19.25 -3.49
CA THR A 232 -19.02 -19.82 -2.19
C THR A 232 -18.59 -18.94 -0.99
N CYS A 233 -18.09 -17.72 -1.25
CA CYS A 233 -17.83 -16.74 -0.18
C CYS A 233 -19.12 -16.43 0.60
N GLY A 234 -19.00 -16.11 1.87
CA GLY A 234 -20.09 -15.61 2.68
C GLY A 234 -20.58 -16.58 3.76
N ASP A 235 -20.56 -17.89 3.51
CA ASP A 235 -20.92 -18.87 4.55
C ASP A 235 -19.75 -19.12 5.50
N TRP A 236 -18.55 -19.03 4.98
CA TRP A 236 -17.28 -19.12 5.72
C TRP A 236 -17.11 -20.44 6.49
N GLU A 237 -17.70 -21.52 6.01
CA GLU A 237 -17.55 -22.83 6.62
C GLU A 237 -16.21 -23.46 6.22
N ILE A 238 -15.48 -24.04 7.20
CA ILE A 238 -14.18 -24.66 6.94
C ILE A 238 -14.37 -25.88 6.05
N CYS A 239 -13.68 -25.91 4.92
CA CYS A 239 -13.66 -27.04 4.00
C CYS A 239 -12.91 -28.24 4.63
N LYS A 240 -13.65 -29.20 5.17
CA LYS A 240 -13.11 -30.37 5.86
C LYS A 240 -12.25 -31.29 4.98
N LYS A 241 -12.40 -31.24 3.67
CA LYS A 241 -11.53 -32.00 2.75
C LYS A 241 -10.12 -31.43 2.70
N LYS A 242 -9.97 -30.10 2.81
CA LYS A 242 -8.70 -29.38 2.75
C LYS A 242 -8.09 -29.20 4.14
N ILE A 243 -8.93 -28.86 5.11
CA ILE A 243 -8.55 -28.61 6.49
C ILE A 243 -9.48 -29.45 7.40
N PRO A 244 -9.15 -30.74 7.60
CA PRO A 244 -9.97 -31.65 8.41
C PRO A 244 -10.20 -31.15 9.84
N ASP A 245 -9.16 -30.57 10.44
CA ASP A 245 -9.16 -29.97 11.76
C ASP A 245 -8.39 -28.66 11.78
N MET A 246 -9.13 -27.55 11.81
CA MET A 246 -8.55 -26.19 11.84
C MET A 246 -7.78 -25.94 13.14
N GLN A 247 -8.26 -26.44 14.29
CA GLN A 247 -7.57 -26.24 15.55
C GLN A 247 -6.21 -26.94 15.55
N ALA A 248 -6.16 -28.20 15.07
CA ALA A 248 -4.92 -28.93 14.95
C ALA A 248 -3.92 -28.23 14.02
N LEU A 249 -4.38 -27.67 12.89
CA LEU A 249 -3.54 -26.88 11.99
C LEU A 249 -2.95 -25.66 12.70
N VAL A 250 -3.76 -24.88 13.39
CA VAL A 250 -3.32 -23.69 14.14
C VAL A 250 -2.33 -24.08 15.23
N ASP A 251 -2.62 -25.14 15.99
CA ASP A 251 -1.74 -25.62 17.09
C ASP A 251 -0.36 -26.05 16.55
N GLU A 252 -0.31 -26.72 15.40
CA GLU A 252 0.97 -27.11 14.79
C GLU A 252 1.77 -25.87 14.32
N ILE A 253 1.12 -24.87 13.74
CA ILE A 253 1.77 -23.63 13.35
C ILE A 253 2.28 -22.87 14.58
N HIS A 254 1.48 -22.78 15.65
CA HIS A 254 1.90 -22.16 16.90
C HIS A 254 3.06 -22.90 17.58
N LYS A 255 3.11 -24.25 17.50
CA LYS A 255 4.26 -25.05 17.98
C LYS A 255 5.56 -24.71 17.25
N LEU A 256 5.49 -24.29 15.98
CA LEU A 256 6.63 -23.79 15.23
C LEU A 256 7.07 -22.39 15.70
N GLY A 257 6.30 -21.74 16.57
CA GLY A 257 6.51 -20.34 16.99
C GLY A 257 6.14 -19.36 15.88
N MET A 258 5.23 -19.71 14.98
CA MET A 258 4.70 -18.84 13.94
C MET A 258 3.30 -18.35 14.29
N LYS A 259 2.93 -17.18 13.76
CA LYS A 259 1.60 -16.60 13.83
C LYS A 259 0.72 -17.11 12.69
N PHE A 260 -0.59 -17.19 12.93
CA PHE A 260 -1.55 -17.74 11.99
C PHE A 260 -2.60 -16.69 11.59
N MET A 261 -2.68 -16.35 10.31
CA MET A 261 -3.66 -15.42 9.76
C MET A 261 -4.52 -16.08 8.70
N VAL A 262 -5.74 -15.58 8.54
CA VAL A 262 -6.72 -16.13 7.57
C VAL A 262 -7.32 -15.02 6.72
N TRP A 263 -7.53 -15.33 5.44
CA TRP A 263 -8.13 -14.44 4.46
C TRP A 263 -9.66 -14.44 4.52
N PHE A 264 -10.25 -13.26 4.36
CA PHE A 264 -11.67 -13.03 4.10
C PHE A 264 -11.88 -12.04 2.97
N SER A 265 -12.84 -12.31 2.10
CA SER A 265 -13.44 -11.25 1.29
C SER A 265 -14.45 -10.49 2.15
N VAL A 266 -14.22 -9.19 2.34
CA VAL A 266 -15.13 -8.39 3.17
C VAL A 266 -16.48 -8.17 2.50
N PRO A 267 -16.55 -7.76 1.19
CA PRO A 267 -17.81 -7.40 0.54
C PRO A 267 -18.58 -8.56 -0.08
N PHE A 268 -17.89 -9.66 -0.45
CA PHE A 268 -18.50 -10.65 -1.34
C PHE A 268 -19.32 -11.71 -0.61
N VAL A 269 -20.53 -11.93 -1.11
CA VAL A 269 -21.37 -13.10 -0.82
C VAL A 269 -21.65 -13.81 -2.13
N GLY A 270 -21.16 -15.04 -2.25
CA GLY A 270 -21.22 -15.85 -3.47
C GLY A 270 -22.63 -16.33 -3.79
N PHE A 271 -22.94 -16.47 -5.08
CA PHE A 271 -24.25 -16.88 -5.54
C PHE A 271 -24.70 -18.25 -5.04
N ASP A 272 -23.76 -19.13 -4.69
CA ASP A 272 -24.04 -20.47 -4.17
C ASP A 272 -24.06 -20.52 -2.61
N SER A 273 -23.86 -19.39 -1.91
CA SER A 273 -23.90 -19.36 -0.45
C SER A 273 -25.32 -19.23 0.12
N GLU A 274 -25.55 -19.77 1.30
CA GLU A 274 -26.83 -19.60 2.01
C GLU A 274 -27.03 -18.14 2.45
N ASN A 275 -25.93 -17.43 2.80
CA ASN A 275 -26.00 -16.02 3.14
C ASN A 275 -26.34 -15.12 1.95
N HIS A 276 -26.13 -15.55 0.69
CA HIS A 276 -26.66 -14.84 -0.48
C HIS A 276 -28.19 -14.81 -0.45
N LYS A 277 -28.84 -15.91 -0.14
CA LYS A 277 -30.30 -15.98 -0.01
C LYS A 277 -30.79 -15.13 1.18
N ARG A 278 -30.07 -15.19 2.31
CA ARG A 278 -30.39 -14.43 3.53
C ARG A 278 -30.36 -12.92 3.30
N PHE A 279 -29.36 -12.42 2.56
CA PHE A 279 -29.13 -10.99 2.31
C PHE A 279 -29.66 -10.50 0.94
N LYS A 280 -30.57 -11.25 0.30
CA LYS A 280 -31.04 -11.01 -1.07
C LYS A 280 -31.37 -9.55 -1.40
N ASP A 281 -31.92 -8.78 -0.46
CA ASP A 281 -32.33 -7.38 -0.69
C ASP A 281 -31.34 -6.38 -0.03
N ARG A 282 -30.11 -6.80 0.24
CA ARG A 282 -29.07 -6.03 0.94
C ARG A 282 -27.74 -6.04 0.22
N PHE A 283 -27.82 -5.85 -1.10
CA PHE A 283 -26.63 -5.78 -1.96
C PHE A 283 -26.48 -4.39 -2.57
N LEU A 284 -25.23 -3.90 -2.63
CA LEU A 284 -24.89 -2.72 -3.42
C LEU A 284 -24.96 -3.00 -4.91
N CYS A 285 -24.50 -4.17 -5.33
CA CYS A 285 -24.53 -4.62 -6.72
C CYS A 285 -24.19 -6.10 -6.84
N ASP A 286 -24.56 -6.69 -7.98
CA ASP A 286 -24.08 -7.99 -8.40
C ASP A 286 -22.77 -7.89 -9.18
N ARG A 287 -21.94 -8.91 -9.05
CA ARG A 287 -20.67 -9.09 -9.77
C ARG A 287 -20.66 -10.44 -10.49
N PRO A 288 -21.36 -10.56 -11.63
CA PRO A 288 -21.50 -11.84 -12.35
C PRO A 288 -20.15 -12.43 -12.75
N GLY A 289 -19.15 -11.60 -13.09
CA GLY A 289 -17.80 -12.05 -13.48
C GLY A 289 -17.03 -12.77 -12.38
N VAL A 290 -17.40 -12.60 -11.11
CA VAL A 290 -16.84 -13.32 -9.96
C VAL A 290 -17.88 -14.18 -9.23
N PHE A 291 -19.09 -14.30 -9.77
CA PHE A 291 -20.19 -15.09 -9.22
C PHE A 291 -20.60 -14.72 -7.79
N ALA A 292 -20.62 -13.44 -7.47
CA ALA A 292 -20.93 -12.93 -6.13
C ALA A 292 -21.68 -11.60 -6.19
N SER A 293 -22.37 -11.26 -5.10
CA SER A 293 -22.92 -9.94 -4.84
C SER A 293 -22.09 -9.20 -3.79
N VAL A 294 -22.11 -7.89 -3.84
CA VAL A 294 -21.46 -7.00 -2.87
C VAL A 294 -22.47 -6.65 -1.78
N LEU A 295 -22.19 -7.03 -0.55
CA LEU A 295 -23.01 -6.69 0.61
C LEU A 295 -23.11 -5.17 0.80
N ASP A 296 -24.28 -4.69 1.23
CA ASP A 296 -24.49 -3.29 1.55
C ASP A 296 -24.21 -3.02 3.04
N PRO A 297 -23.11 -2.33 3.39
CA PRO A 297 -22.74 -2.09 4.79
C PRO A 297 -23.66 -1.07 5.47
N ARG A 298 -24.56 -0.38 4.75
CA ARG A 298 -25.53 0.55 5.35
C ARG A 298 -26.55 -0.15 6.25
N PHE A 299 -26.71 -1.46 6.09
CA PHE A 299 -27.52 -2.27 6.98
C PHE A 299 -26.73 -2.73 8.22
N PRO A 300 -27.13 -2.36 9.44
CA PRO A 300 -26.48 -2.83 10.67
C PRO A 300 -26.41 -4.35 10.79
N GLU A 301 -27.39 -5.06 10.23
CA GLU A 301 -27.41 -6.53 10.21
C GLU A 301 -26.24 -7.11 9.41
N VAL A 302 -25.90 -6.51 8.27
CA VAL A 302 -24.76 -6.89 7.42
C VAL A 302 -23.45 -6.68 8.18
N ARG A 303 -23.26 -5.51 8.78
CA ARG A 303 -22.07 -5.23 9.58
C ARG A 303 -21.92 -6.21 10.74
N ARG A 304 -22.99 -6.44 11.51
CA ARG A 304 -22.98 -7.41 12.62
C ARG A 304 -22.65 -8.82 12.16
N PHE A 305 -23.16 -9.24 11.01
CA PHE A 305 -22.83 -10.55 10.43
C PHE A 305 -21.33 -10.69 10.19
N LEU A 306 -20.71 -9.72 9.51
CA LEU A 306 -19.27 -9.73 9.21
C LEU A 306 -18.44 -9.69 10.50
N ILE A 307 -18.74 -8.77 11.43
CA ILE A 307 -18.03 -8.63 12.69
C ILE A 307 -18.10 -9.91 13.52
N ASN A 308 -19.32 -10.49 13.66
CA ASN A 308 -19.49 -11.73 14.41
C ASN A 308 -18.73 -12.90 13.77
N THR A 309 -18.70 -12.97 12.43
CA THR A 309 -17.93 -13.99 11.72
C THR A 309 -16.46 -13.91 12.09
N TYR A 310 -15.85 -12.73 11.97
CA TYR A 310 -14.44 -12.52 12.30
C TYR A 310 -14.12 -12.82 13.76
N CYS A 311 -14.89 -12.24 14.67
CA CYS A 311 -14.71 -12.41 16.12
C CYS A 311 -14.88 -13.86 16.58
N ASN A 312 -15.88 -14.56 16.04
CA ASN A 312 -16.13 -15.96 16.40
C ASN A 312 -14.96 -16.86 15.98
N TYR A 313 -14.42 -16.68 14.78
CA TYR A 313 -13.29 -17.47 14.29
C TYR A 313 -12.00 -17.18 15.05
N VAL A 314 -11.66 -15.90 15.22
CA VAL A 314 -10.48 -15.49 16.00
C VAL A 314 -10.55 -16.04 17.42
N LYS A 315 -11.68 -15.92 18.09
CA LYS A 315 -11.87 -16.44 19.46
C LYS A 315 -11.83 -17.97 19.52
N LYS A 316 -12.50 -18.63 18.56
CA LYS A 316 -12.65 -20.09 18.56
C LYS A 316 -11.33 -20.83 18.31
N TYR A 317 -10.53 -20.34 17.36
CA TYR A 317 -9.33 -21.02 16.89
C TYR A 317 -8.03 -20.32 17.30
N ASN A 318 -8.14 -19.23 18.09
CA ASN A 318 -6.98 -18.43 18.50
C ASN A 318 -6.13 -17.92 17.32
N TRP A 319 -6.80 -17.40 16.26
CA TRP A 319 -6.10 -16.81 15.14
C TRP A 319 -5.40 -15.51 15.53
N ASP A 320 -4.19 -15.28 15.01
CA ASP A 320 -3.39 -14.10 15.30
C ASP A 320 -3.69 -12.91 14.36
N GLY A 321 -4.40 -13.15 13.26
CA GLY A 321 -4.71 -12.06 12.33
C GLY A 321 -5.65 -12.43 11.19
N LEU A 322 -6.04 -11.39 10.46
CA LEU A 322 -6.95 -11.48 9.32
C LEU A 322 -6.39 -10.68 8.15
N LYS A 323 -6.45 -11.25 6.95
CA LYS A 323 -6.32 -10.53 5.68
C LYS A 323 -7.74 -10.18 5.21
N LEU A 324 -8.11 -8.90 5.31
CA LEU A 324 -9.43 -8.40 4.94
C LEU A 324 -9.38 -7.79 3.53
N ASP A 325 -9.83 -8.56 2.56
CA ASP A 325 -9.65 -8.26 1.15
C ASP A 325 -10.88 -7.62 0.48
N PHE A 326 -10.65 -6.96 -0.65
CA PHE A 326 -11.66 -6.36 -1.53
C PHE A 326 -12.44 -5.19 -0.93
N ILE A 327 -11.92 -4.47 0.06
CA ILE A 327 -12.58 -3.28 0.63
C ILE A 327 -12.88 -2.23 -0.44
N ASP A 328 -12.04 -2.13 -1.48
CA ASP A 328 -12.23 -1.26 -2.64
C ASP A 328 -13.42 -1.65 -3.53
N ARG A 329 -14.13 -2.73 -3.21
CA ARG A 329 -15.34 -3.16 -3.91
C ARG A 329 -16.64 -2.64 -3.30
N PHE A 330 -16.59 -1.97 -2.15
CA PHE A 330 -17.71 -1.18 -1.65
C PHE A 330 -17.89 0.09 -2.49
N ILE A 331 -18.38 -0.08 -3.71
CA ILE A 331 -18.48 0.98 -4.72
C ILE A 331 -19.77 1.75 -4.53
N ILE A 332 -19.68 3.08 -4.56
CA ILE A 332 -20.82 3.98 -4.66
C ILE A 332 -21.28 4.01 -6.12
N ASN A 333 -22.54 3.67 -6.36
CA ASN A 333 -23.17 3.64 -7.67
C ASN A 333 -24.63 4.14 -7.58
N ASP A 334 -25.38 4.08 -8.67
CA ASP A 334 -26.78 4.56 -8.71
C ASP A 334 -27.69 3.81 -7.71
N GLU A 335 -27.44 2.52 -7.45
CA GLU A 335 -28.17 1.76 -6.42
C GLU A 335 -27.90 2.27 -5.01
N SER A 336 -26.74 2.89 -4.78
CA SER A 336 -26.37 3.49 -3.50
C SER A 336 -27.23 4.71 -3.15
N SER A 337 -27.94 5.31 -4.11
CA SER A 337 -28.90 6.40 -3.86
C SER A 337 -30.20 5.91 -3.22
N LYS A 338 -30.50 4.61 -3.32
CA LYS A 338 -31.72 4.04 -2.75
C LYS A 338 -31.59 3.90 -1.25
N GLU A 339 -32.59 4.44 -0.54
CA GLU A 339 -32.74 4.23 0.89
C GLU A 339 -33.76 3.14 1.13
N TYR A 340 -33.47 2.26 2.06
CA TYR A 340 -34.34 1.16 2.46
C TYR A 340 -34.62 1.23 3.95
N ASP A 341 -35.77 0.75 4.34
CA ASP A 341 -36.08 0.53 5.76
C ASP A 341 -34.97 -0.30 6.41
N LYS A 342 -34.59 0.06 7.66
CA LYS A 342 -33.55 -0.60 8.47
C LYS A 342 -32.10 -0.22 8.11
N MET A 343 -31.85 0.68 7.20
CA MET A 343 -30.57 1.35 7.11
C MET A 343 -30.42 2.35 8.27
N ASP A 344 -29.22 2.47 8.83
CA ASP A 344 -28.93 3.47 9.88
C ASP A 344 -28.07 4.64 9.34
N THR A 345 -27.62 4.56 8.12
CA THR A 345 -26.92 5.65 7.40
C THR A 345 -27.18 5.54 5.89
N PRO A 346 -27.38 6.64 5.18
CA PRO A 346 -27.50 6.63 3.73
C PRO A 346 -26.14 6.49 3.01
N SER A 347 -25.03 6.75 3.70
CA SER A 347 -23.69 6.80 3.09
C SER A 347 -22.97 5.47 3.18
N VAL A 348 -22.54 4.92 2.04
CA VAL A 348 -21.67 3.74 1.96
C VAL A 348 -20.33 4.00 2.64
N ASN A 349 -19.74 5.20 2.46
CA ASN A 349 -18.45 5.56 3.07
C ASN A 349 -18.54 5.63 4.61
N VAL A 350 -19.63 6.18 5.15
CA VAL A 350 -19.87 6.21 6.61
C VAL A 350 -20.08 4.79 7.12
N ALA A 351 -20.91 4.00 6.43
CA ALA A 351 -21.19 2.62 6.80
C ALA A 351 -19.93 1.72 6.79
N LEU A 352 -19.04 1.94 5.82
CA LEU A 352 -17.76 1.24 5.76
C LEU A 352 -16.86 1.60 6.95
N GLN A 353 -16.78 2.88 7.31
CA GLN A 353 -16.03 3.31 8.49
C GLN A 353 -16.62 2.73 9.78
N LEU A 354 -17.96 2.68 9.91
CA LEU A 354 -18.63 2.02 11.04
C LEU A 354 -18.26 0.54 11.10
N LEU A 355 -18.34 -0.19 9.98
CA LEU A 355 -17.97 -1.60 9.89
C LEU A 355 -16.52 -1.82 10.36
N LEU A 356 -15.58 -1.08 9.81
CA LEU A 356 -14.15 -1.28 10.11
C LEU A 356 -13.81 -0.88 11.54
N ASN A 357 -14.39 0.22 12.04
CA ASN A 357 -14.17 0.66 13.41
C ASN A 357 -14.73 -0.35 14.44
N GLU A 358 -15.95 -0.82 14.23
CA GLU A 358 -16.58 -1.82 15.10
C GLU A 358 -15.82 -3.16 15.05
N ALA A 359 -15.47 -3.64 13.84
CA ALA A 359 -14.73 -4.88 13.64
C ALA A 359 -13.36 -4.85 14.35
N THR A 360 -12.57 -3.79 14.12
CA THR A 360 -11.24 -3.67 14.73
C THR A 360 -11.31 -3.50 16.24
N THR A 361 -12.33 -2.78 16.74
CA THR A 361 -12.56 -2.62 18.18
C THR A 361 -12.89 -3.96 18.85
N GLU A 362 -13.81 -4.74 18.29
CA GLU A 362 -14.18 -6.05 18.86
C GLU A 362 -13.04 -7.08 18.73
N LEU A 363 -12.33 -7.10 17.61
CA LEU A 363 -11.17 -7.98 17.42
C LEU A 363 -10.06 -7.68 18.44
N LYS A 364 -9.75 -6.41 18.72
CA LYS A 364 -8.76 -6.01 19.71
C LYS A 364 -9.14 -6.36 21.15
N LYS A 365 -10.43 -6.45 21.46
CA LYS A 365 -10.89 -6.96 22.78
C LYS A 365 -10.57 -8.46 22.96
N ILE A 366 -10.57 -9.22 21.86
CA ILE A 366 -10.24 -10.66 21.87
C ILE A 366 -8.72 -10.86 21.89
N ASN A 367 -8.03 -10.16 20.99
CA ASN A 367 -6.58 -10.20 20.86
C ASN A 367 -6.03 -8.77 20.63
N PRO A 368 -5.43 -8.11 21.64
CA PRO A 368 -4.87 -6.76 21.49
C PRO A 368 -3.78 -6.65 20.40
N GLU A 369 -3.07 -7.76 20.13
CA GLU A 369 -2.01 -7.87 19.12
C GLU A 369 -2.52 -8.42 17.78
N ILE A 370 -3.84 -8.37 17.52
CA ILE A 370 -4.43 -8.86 16.27
C ILE A 370 -3.82 -8.17 15.05
N MET A 371 -3.36 -8.95 14.09
CA MET A 371 -2.84 -8.46 12.81
C MET A 371 -3.99 -8.28 11.81
N ILE A 372 -4.01 -7.14 11.11
CA ILE A 372 -5.00 -6.84 10.07
C ILE A 372 -4.29 -6.31 8.83
N GLU A 373 -4.30 -7.11 7.76
CA GLU A 373 -3.77 -6.73 6.46
C GLU A 373 -4.83 -6.05 5.60
N PHE A 374 -4.46 -4.88 5.05
CA PHE A 374 -5.11 -4.27 3.89
C PHE A 374 -4.11 -4.21 2.73
N ARG A 375 -4.58 -3.98 1.49
CA ARG A 375 -3.71 -3.87 0.32
C ARG A 375 -4.09 -2.69 -0.57
N GLN A 376 -3.27 -2.38 -1.56
CA GLN A 376 -3.65 -1.47 -2.62
C GLN A 376 -4.90 -2.02 -3.35
N SER A 377 -5.89 -1.17 -3.66
CA SER A 377 -5.93 0.31 -3.65
C SER A 377 -6.52 0.95 -2.38
N TYR A 378 -6.94 0.20 -1.37
CA TYR A 378 -7.55 0.71 -0.14
C TYR A 378 -6.48 1.03 0.93
N ILE A 379 -5.80 2.15 0.73
CA ILE A 379 -4.58 2.56 1.43
C ILE A 379 -4.64 3.98 2.02
N GLY A 380 -5.77 4.65 1.90
CA GLY A 380 -5.92 6.05 2.30
C GLY A 380 -5.74 6.31 3.81
N PRO A 381 -5.59 7.58 4.22
CA PRO A 381 -5.36 7.94 5.62
C PRO A 381 -6.48 7.51 6.56
N VAL A 382 -7.72 7.37 6.07
CA VAL A 382 -8.84 6.80 6.84
C VAL A 382 -8.58 5.33 7.15
N LEU A 383 -8.13 4.56 6.16
CA LEU A 383 -8.02 3.10 6.28
C LEU A 383 -6.82 2.66 7.12
N THR A 384 -5.74 3.45 7.16
CA THR A 384 -4.60 3.18 8.06
C THR A 384 -4.95 3.24 9.55
N GLN A 385 -6.15 3.71 9.91
CA GLN A 385 -6.66 3.65 11.29
C GLN A 385 -7.18 2.27 11.66
N TYR A 386 -7.50 1.41 10.69
CA TYR A 386 -8.17 0.12 10.86
C TYR A 386 -7.30 -1.09 10.50
N CYS A 387 -6.16 -0.89 9.85
CA CYS A 387 -5.18 -1.94 9.59
C CYS A 387 -3.87 -1.65 10.31
N ASN A 388 -3.04 -2.65 10.49
CA ASN A 388 -1.71 -2.47 11.09
C ASN A 388 -0.57 -2.93 10.18
N PHE A 389 -0.86 -3.34 8.94
CA PHE A 389 0.06 -3.34 7.83
C PHE A 389 -0.66 -3.27 6.47
N LEU A 390 0.04 -2.75 5.48
CA LEU A 390 -0.43 -2.57 4.11
C LEU A 390 0.40 -3.44 3.16
N ARG A 391 -0.22 -4.04 2.18
CA ARG A 391 0.45 -4.82 1.12
C ARG A 391 0.34 -4.14 -0.24
N VAL A 392 1.35 -4.30 -1.08
CA VAL A 392 1.31 -3.93 -2.51
C VAL A 392 0.21 -4.73 -3.23
N ALA A 393 -0.38 -4.19 -4.28
CA ALA A 393 -1.32 -4.92 -5.13
C ALA A 393 -0.67 -6.15 -5.77
N ASP A 394 -1.50 -7.14 -6.13
CA ASP A 394 -1.03 -8.37 -6.75
C ASP A 394 -0.21 -8.08 -8.02
N CYS A 395 1.02 -8.55 -8.05
CA CYS A 395 1.97 -8.39 -9.15
C CYS A 395 2.93 -9.59 -9.24
N PRO A 396 2.39 -10.80 -9.49
CA PRO A 396 3.17 -12.03 -9.45
C PRO A 396 4.35 -11.96 -10.41
N ASN A 397 5.56 -12.16 -9.86
CA ASN A 397 6.83 -12.17 -10.61
C ASN A 397 7.17 -10.87 -11.35
N ASP A 398 6.57 -9.73 -10.97
CA ASP A 398 6.89 -8.40 -11.51
C ASP A 398 7.68 -7.58 -10.47
N ALA A 399 9.01 -7.67 -10.54
CA ALA A 399 9.91 -6.94 -9.65
C ALA A 399 9.76 -5.42 -9.75
N ILE A 400 9.47 -4.89 -10.94
CA ILE A 400 9.35 -3.44 -11.15
C ILE A 400 8.07 -2.93 -10.49
N PHE A 401 6.95 -3.59 -10.74
CA PHE A 401 5.68 -3.21 -10.15
C PHE A 401 5.72 -3.32 -8.61
N ASN A 402 6.30 -4.41 -8.09
CA ASN A 402 6.46 -4.61 -6.66
C ASN A 402 7.34 -3.52 -6.02
N ARG A 403 8.46 -3.15 -6.67
CA ARG A 403 9.33 -2.05 -6.23
C ARG A 403 8.59 -0.71 -6.19
N VAL A 404 7.96 -0.33 -7.29
CA VAL A 404 7.26 0.97 -7.40
C VAL A 404 6.10 1.04 -6.41
N GLY A 405 5.29 -0.02 -6.33
CA GLY A 405 4.20 -0.13 -5.36
C GLY A 405 4.68 -0.03 -3.91
N SER A 406 5.76 -0.75 -3.59
CA SER A 406 6.41 -0.73 -2.28
C SER A 406 6.87 0.66 -1.88
N LEU A 407 7.63 1.32 -2.73
CA LEU A 407 8.20 2.64 -2.45
C LEU A 407 7.12 3.72 -2.38
N ASN A 408 6.13 3.69 -3.29
CA ASN A 408 4.99 4.61 -3.25
C ASN A 408 4.17 4.47 -1.95
N LEU A 409 3.90 3.24 -1.51
CA LEU A 409 3.19 3.01 -0.24
C LEU A 409 4.00 3.51 0.95
N ARG A 410 5.31 3.27 0.99
CA ARG A 410 6.20 3.74 2.06
C ARG A 410 6.14 5.26 2.25
N LEU A 411 5.98 6.04 1.18
CA LEU A 411 5.87 7.50 1.26
C LEU A 411 4.59 7.97 1.99
N THR A 412 3.55 7.14 2.03
CA THR A 412 2.22 7.55 2.52
C THR A 412 1.69 6.71 3.68
N SER A 413 2.36 5.61 4.04
CA SER A 413 1.91 4.70 5.08
C SER A 413 2.13 5.23 6.51
N GLY A 414 3.01 6.22 6.70
CA GLY A 414 3.39 6.72 8.02
C GLY A 414 4.04 5.61 8.85
N LYS A 415 3.48 5.32 10.02
CA LYS A 415 3.97 4.26 10.92
C LYS A 415 3.43 2.86 10.59
N THR A 416 2.51 2.74 9.64
CA THR A 416 1.99 1.44 9.21
C THR A 416 3.02 0.74 8.33
N PRO A 417 3.54 -0.44 8.69
CA PRO A 417 4.48 -1.18 7.85
C PRO A 417 3.87 -1.50 6.49
N VAL A 418 4.72 -1.45 5.49
CA VAL A 418 4.37 -1.87 4.13
C VAL A 418 4.98 -3.23 3.87
N HIS A 419 4.17 -4.17 3.43
CA HIS A 419 4.59 -5.46 2.94
C HIS A 419 4.67 -5.44 1.42
N SER A 420 5.63 -6.16 0.86
CA SER A 420 5.67 -6.42 -0.57
C SER A 420 4.44 -7.22 -1.00
N ASP A 421 4.12 -7.23 -2.29
CA ASP A 421 3.38 -8.35 -2.82
C ASP A 421 4.20 -9.63 -2.68
N MET A 422 3.50 -10.76 -2.62
CA MET A 422 4.10 -12.06 -2.37
C MET A 422 5.08 -12.45 -3.50
N LEU A 423 6.31 -12.78 -3.14
CA LEU A 423 7.29 -13.23 -4.12
C LEU A 423 7.09 -14.70 -4.48
N MET A 424 7.20 -14.99 -5.75
CA MET A 424 7.26 -16.33 -6.33
C MET A 424 8.23 -16.33 -7.51
N TRP A 425 8.78 -17.49 -7.86
CA TRP A 425 9.67 -17.64 -9.01
C TRP A 425 9.64 -19.07 -9.55
N SER A 426 10.16 -19.26 -10.76
CA SER A 426 10.34 -20.59 -11.35
C SER A 426 11.52 -21.31 -10.71
N LYS A 427 11.41 -22.62 -10.49
CA LYS A 427 12.57 -23.44 -10.08
C LYS A 427 13.75 -23.40 -11.07
N ASN A 428 13.51 -22.97 -12.30
CA ASN A 428 14.51 -22.85 -13.35
C ASN A 428 14.98 -21.38 -13.52
N ASP A 429 14.59 -20.48 -12.62
CA ASP A 429 15.04 -19.09 -12.65
C ASP A 429 16.53 -19.01 -12.29
N THR A 430 17.17 -17.93 -12.69
CA THR A 430 18.57 -17.67 -12.34
C THR A 430 18.68 -17.16 -10.91
N ASN A 431 19.85 -17.31 -10.32
CA ASN A 431 20.15 -16.76 -8.99
C ASN A 431 19.97 -15.23 -8.98
N GLU A 432 20.39 -14.56 -10.06
CA GLU A 432 20.24 -13.13 -10.24
C GLU A 432 18.76 -12.74 -10.36
N GLY A 433 17.97 -13.51 -11.13
CA GLY A 433 16.52 -13.26 -11.28
C GLY A 433 15.80 -13.24 -9.92
N ILE A 434 16.12 -14.20 -9.05
CA ILE A 434 15.58 -14.25 -7.68
C ILE A 434 16.06 -13.07 -6.85
N MET A 435 17.37 -12.75 -6.90
CA MET A 435 17.88 -11.64 -6.12
C MET A 435 17.29 -10.30 -6.60
N TYR A 436 17.00 -10.10 -7.89
CA TYR A 436 16.29 -8.90 -8.38
C TYR A 436 14.91 -8.77 -7.76
N GLN A 437 14.15 -9.86 -7.63
CA GLN A 437 12.86 -9.84 -6.94
C GLN A 437 13.02 -9.45 -5.46
N LEU A 438 14.01 -10.01 -4.77
CA LEU A 438 14.30 -9.71 -3.37
C LEU A 438 14.79 -8.27 -3.17
N LEU A 439 15.70 -7.78 -4.00
CA LEU A 439 16.20 -6.40 -3.94
C LEU A 439 15.12 -5.36 -4.27
N ALA A 440 14.16 -5.70 -5.13
CA ALA A 440 13.02 -4.85 -5.46
C ALA A 440 12.17 -4.50 -4.22
N ILE A 441 12.08 -5.41 -3.25
CA ILE A 441 11.26 -5.26 -2.05
C ILE A 441 12.07 -4.92 -0.78
N MET A 442 13.35 -4.61 -0.90
CA MET A 442 14.28 -4.41 0.24
C MET A 442 13.71 -3.51 1.33
N PHE A 443 12.97 -2.46 0.98
CA PHE A 443 12.48 -1.45 1.92
C PHE A 443 11.07 -1.73 2.44
N THR A 444 10.59 -2.96 2.33
CA THR A 444 9.28 -3.41 2.83
C THR A 444 9.45 -4.71 3.60
N VAL A 445 8.42 -5.12 4.34
CA VAL A 445 8.40 -6.45 4.97
C VAL A 445 8.19 -7.51 3.89
N PRO A 446 9.11 -8.48 3.74
CA PRO A 446 8.99 -9.51 2.71
C PRO A 446 7.80 -10.44 2.93
N GLN A 447 6.99 -10.64 1.89
CA GLN A 447 6.04 -11.75 1.79
C GLN A 447 6.55 -12.76 0.75
N ILE A 448 6.60 -14.03 1.10
CA ILE A 448 7.02 -15.11 0.19
C ILE A 448 5.86 -16.08 -0.01
N SER A 449 5.65 -16.49 -1.26
CA SER A 449 4.58 -17.43 -1.61
C SER A 449 5.05 -18.43 -2.67
N ASP A 450 6.14 -19.14 -2.39
CA ASP A 450 6.65 -20.19 -3.24
C ASP A 450 6.54 -21.56 -2.56
N ARG A 451 6.59 -22.62 -3.35
CA ARG A 451 6.69 -24.01 -2.84
C ARG A 451 8.14 -24.35 -2.61
N PHE A 452 8.56 -24.44 -1.35
CA PHE A 452 9.96 -24.66 -1.01
C PHE A 452 10.49 -26.05 -1.38
N ASP A 453 9.61 -27.02 -1.67
CA ASP A 453 10.00 -28.30 -2.26
C ASP A 453 10.40 -28.20 -3.74
N ASN A 454 9.96 -27.13 -4.42
CA ASN A 454 10.22 -26.90 -5.85
C ASN A 454 11.39 -25.95 -6.12
N ILE A 455 11.99 -25.32 -5.13
CA ILE A 455 13.13 -24.41 -5.32
C ILE A 455 14.46 -25.11 -5.06
N THR A 456 15.52 -24.65 -5.73
CA THR A 456 16.86 -25.24 -5.61
C THR A 456 17.50 -24.96 -4.25
N SER A 457 18.58 -25.69 -3.92
CA SER A 457 19.38 -25.41 -2.72
C SER A 457 20.05 -24.02 -2.77
N GLU A 458 20.40 -23.54 -3.95
CA GLU A 458 21.00 -22.21 -4.15
C GLU A 458 19.96 -21.11 -3.93
N HIS A 459 18.75 -21.27 -4.47
CA HIS A 459 17.63 -20.36 -4.20
C HIS A 459 17.33 -20.23 -2.71
N LYS A 460 17.35 -21.37 -1.97
CA LYS A 460 17.18 -21.36 -0.50
C LYS A 460 18.30 -20.61 0.22
N LYS A 461 19.56 -20.75 -0.26
CA LYS A 461 20.69 -20.01 0.31
C LYS A 461 20.54 -18.49 0.10
N ILE A 462 20.17 -18.08 -1.11
CA ILE A 462 19.93 -16.65 -1.45
C ILE A 462 18.80 -16.10 -0.57
N LEU A 463 17.68 -16.80 -0.49
CA LEU A 463 16.54 -16.37 0.33
C LEU A 463 16.93 -16.29 1.82
N LYS A 464 17.67 -17.26 2.33
CA LYS A 464 18.17 -17.26 3.71
C LYS A 464 19.11 -16.08 3.98
N TYR A 465 20.05 -15.82 3.07
CA TYR A 465 20.96 -14.67 3.16
C TYR A 465 20.18 -13.37 3.19
N PHE A 466 19.29 -13.16 2.22
CA PHE A 466 18.48 -11.96 2.13
C PHE A 466 17.63 -11.74 3.39
N LEU A 467 16.88 -12.73 3.85
CA LEU A 467 16.04 -12.62 5.03
C LEU A 467 16.84 -12.39 6.32
N SER A 468 18.02 -13.01 6.43
CA SER A 468 18.93 -12.77 7.57
C SER A 468 19.47 -11.35 7.57
N PHE A 469 19.91 -10.84 6.40
CA PHE A 469 20.32 -9.44 6.23
C PHE A 469 19.17 -8.49 6.56
N TRP A 470 17.99 -8.73 5.97
CA TRP A 470 16.81 -7.91 6.16
C TRP A 470 16.43 -7.81 7.65
N ARG A 471 16.39 -8.94 8.37
CA ARG A 471 16.06 -8.98 9.80
C ARG A 471 17.08 -8.23 10.66
N SER A 472 18.37 -8.38 10.36
CA SER A 472 19.42 -7.67 11.11
C SER A 472 19.42 -6.15 10.88
N HIS A 473 18.82 -5.67 9.77
CA HIS A 473 18.72 -4.26 9.41
C HIS A 473 17.27 -3.74 9.39
N GLN A 474 16.33 -4.48 9.98
CA GLN A 474 14.90 -4.16 9.97
C GLN A 474 14.60 -2.72 10.36
N GLU A 475 15.23 -2.21 11.42
CA GLU A 475 15.00 -0.86 11.89
C GLU A 475 15.48 0.20 10.87
N VAL A 476 16.63 -0.01 10.24
CA VAL A 476 17.11 0.88 9.17
C VAL A 476 16.15 0.86 7.99
N LEU A 477 15.71 -0.35 7.59
CA LEU A 477 14.85 -0.55 6.42
C LEU A 477 13.44 0.00 6.61
N LEU A 478 12.84 -0.15 7.80
CA LEU A 478 11.44 0.22 8.05
C LEU A 478 11.29 1.60 8.70
N ASP A 479 12.19 2.00 9.58
CA ASP A 479 12.08 3.22 10.37
C ASP A 479 13.09 4.30 9.96
N GLY A 480 14.01 3.99 9.05
CA GLY A 480 14.97 4.94 8.52
C GLY A 480 14.34 6.00 7.61
N GLU A 481 15.03 7.13 7.45
CA GLU A 481 14.69 8.15 6.48
C GLU A 481 14.86 7.58 5.07
N LEU A 482 13.74 7.50 4.32
CA LEU A 482 13.72 6.97 2.97
C LEU A 482 14.02 8.07 1.97
N GLU A 483 15.04 7.86 1.14
CA GLU A 483 15.46 8.74 0.05
C GLU A 483 15.30 8.03 -1.30
N LEU A 484 14.70 8.71 -2.27
CA LEU A 484 14.35 8.14 -3.57
C LEU A 484 14.84 9.00 -4.72
N TRP A 485 15.41 8.38 -5.75
CA TRP A 485 15.86 9.04 -6.99
C TRP A 485 15.29 8.36 -8.22
N GLY A 486 15.09 9.15 -9.28
CA GLY A 486 14.68 8.66 -10.59
C GLY A 486 13.26 8.13 -10.60
N VAL A 487 12.31 8.85 -10.01
CA VAL A 487 10.89 8.47 -9.99
C VAL A 487 10.34 8.27 -11.41
N ASP A 488 10.76 9.08 -12.37
CA ASP A 488 10.41 9.00 -13.79
C ASP A 488 10.95 7.73 -14.49
N ALA A 489 11.90 7.04 -13.87
CA ALA A 489 12.48 5.77 -14.31
C ALA A 489 12.22 4.63 -13.31
N ASN A 490 11.07 4.66 -12.64
CA ASN A 490 10.64 3.64 -11.67
C ASN A 490 11.62 3.49 -10.49
N TYR A 491 12.17 4.60 -10.00
CA TYR A 491 13.19 4.68 -8.95
C TYR A 491 14.53 4.02 -9.34
N THR A 492 15.49 4.85 -9.72
CA THR A 492 16.84 4.38 -10.08
C THR A 492 17.69 3.98 -8.89
N VAL A 493 17.48 4.63 -7.74
CA VAL A 493 18.12 4.34 -6.46
C VAL A 493 17.13 4.58 -5.35
N ALA A 494 17.14 3.69 -4.36
CA ALA A 494 16.46 3.88 -3.08
C ALA A 494 17.46 3.68 -1.93
N LYS A 495 17.41 4.54 -0.91
CA LYS A 495 18.25 4.50 0.27
C LYS A 495 17.38 4.69 1.51
N SER A 496 17.63 3.91 2.55
CA SER A 496 17.08 4.16 3.88
C SER A 496 18.22 4.33 4.87
N LYS A 497 18.16 5.37 5.70
CA LYS A 497 19.20 5.71 6.67
C LYS A 497 18.60 5.90 8.05
N LYS A 498 19.22 5.28 9.06
CA LYS A 498 18.89 5.48 10.46
C LYS A 498 20.20 5.60 11.25
N ASP A 499 20.36 6.69 11.99
CA ASP A 499 21.59 7.00 12.72
C ASP A 499 22.83 7.00 11.79
N ILE A 500 23.78 6.09 12.03
CA ILE A 500 24.98 5.94 11.20
C ILE A 500 24.85 4.84 10.13
N ASP A 501 23.81 4.02 10.18
CA ASP A 501 23.65 2.89 9.28
C ASP A 501 22.73 3.24 8.11
N SER A 502 23.09 2.80 6.92
CA SER A 502 22.26 2.94 5.73
C SER A 502 22.26 1.71 4.85
N VAL A 503 21.13 1.47 4.19
CA VAL A 503 20.98 0.47 3.14
C VAL A 503 20.56 1.17 1.86
N THR A 504 21.29 0.90 0.77
CA THR A 504 21.03 1.46 -0.55
C THR A 504 20.88 0.34 -1.57
N VAL A 505 19.91 0.44 -2.46
CA VAL A 505 19.80 -0.43 -3.64
C VAL A 505 19.89 0.43 -4.90
N ILE A 506 20.83 0.09 -5.79
CA ILE A 506 21.04 0.75 -7.09
C ILE A 506 20.37 -0.12 -8.14
N TYR A 507 19.25 0.36 -8.71
CA TYR A 507 18.50 -0.35 -9.76
C TYR A 507 18.94 0.06 -11.18
N GLN A 508 19.50 1.25 -11.32
CA GLN A 508 20.11 1.74 -12.57
C GLN A 508 21.40 2.47 -12.25
N SER A 509 22.42 2.31 -13.09
CA SER A 509 23.77 2.85 -12.86
C SER A 509 23.73 4.35 -12.57
N ARG A 510 24.13 4.70 -11.35
CA ARG A 510 24.24 6.06 -10.83
C ARG A 510 25.25 6.09 -9.69
N PRO A 511 26.12 7.11 -9.61
CA PRO A 511 26.98 7.30 -8.44
C PRO A 511 26.14 7.48 -7.17
N VAL A 512 26.57 6.85 -6.08
CA VAL A 512 26.00 7.02 -4.75
C VAL A 512 27.07 7.58 -3.80
N THR A 513 26.67 8.53 -2.96
CA THR A 513 27.56 9.16 -2.00
C THR A 513 27.40 8.51 -0.63
N VAL A 514 28.52 8.18 0.02
CA VAL A 514 28.59 7.69 1.39
C VAL A 514 29.12 8.82 2.28
N GLU A 515 28.34 9.19 3.30
CA GLU A 515 28.68 10.22 4.28
C GLU A 515 29.86 9.79 5.17
N ASN A 516 30.56 10.77 5.78
CA ASN A 516 31.78 10.51 6.54
C ASN A 516 31.66 9.52 7.69
N ASP A 517 30.51 9.52 8.37
CA ASP A 517 30.26 8.70 9.57
C ASP A 517 29.19 7.63 9.32
N GLU A 518 28.99 7.27 8.06
CA GLU A 518 27.95 6.33 7.62
C GLU A 518 28.53 4.92 7.42
N ASN A 519 27.93 3.91 8.02
CA ASN A 519 28.11 2.51 7.63
C ASN A 519 27.13 2.21 6.50
N ALA A 520 27.63 2.06 5.29
CA ALA A 520 26.78 1.93 4.12
C ALA A 520 26.80 0.51 3.54
N TYR A 521 25.63 -0.12 3.45
CA TYR A 521 25.37 -1.36 2.74
C TYR A 521 24.75 -1.03 1.38
N ILE A 522 25.46 -1.25 0.27
CA ILE A 522 25.02 -0.87 -1.07
C ILE A 522 24.90 -2.12 -1.93
N PHE A 523 23.69 -2.44 -2.36
CA PHE A 523 23.40 -3.55 -3.26
C PHE A 523 23.39 -3.11 -4.72
N ASN A 524 24.00 -3.93 -5.57
CA ASN A 524 24.00 -3.75 -7.01
C ASN A 524 22.85 -4.53 -7.66
N SER A 525 21.85 -3.86 -8.17
CA SER A 525 20.70 -4.43 -8.90
C SER A 525 20.59 -3.85 -10.32
N THR A 526 21.74 -3.47 -10.93
CA THR A 526 21.77 -2.78 -12.23
C THR A 526 21.71 -3.72 -13.42
N GLY A 527 22.04 -4.99 -13.25
CA GLY A 527 22.22 -5.95 -14.33
C GLY A 527 23.65 -6.03 -14.85
N ASP A 528 24.51 -5.10 -14.49
CA ASP A 528 25.91 -5.03 -14.89
C ASP A 528 26.84 -5.19 -13.68
N ASP A 529 28.08 -5.64 -13.91
CA ASP A 529 29.11 -5.59 -12.90
C ASP A 529 29.65 -4.17 -12.74
N GLY A 530 29.83 -3.79 -11.50
CA GLY A 530 30.42 -2.52 -11.12
C GLY A 530 29.42 -1.40 -10.83
N ILE A 531 29.79 -0.63 -9.82
CA ILE A 531 29.06 0.57 -9.36
C ILE A 531 30.03 1.73 -9.13
N PHE A 532 29.49 2.92 -8.96
CA PHE A 532 30.25 4.12 -8.61
C PHE A 532 29.89 4.56 -7.20
N VAL A 533 30.90 4.67 -6.32
CA VAL A 533 30.76 5.12 -4.94
C VAL A 533 31.62 6.34 -4.71
N GLU A 534 31.03 7.42 -4.24
CA GLU A 534 31.71 8.64 -3.86
C GLU A 534 31.91 8.69 -2.35
N VAL A 535 33.13 8.97 -1.91
CA VAL A 535 33.49 9.15 -0.50
C VAL A 535 34.28 10.45 -0.31
N ASN A 536 34.05 11.14 0.81
CA ASN A 536 34.74 12.41 1.14
C ASN A 536 36.10 12.22 1.84
N LYS A 537 36.41 11.01 2.29
CA LYS A 537 37.68 10.57 2.87
C LYS A 537 37.92 9.11 2.51
N ASP A 538 39.12 8.62 2.70
CA ASP A 538 39.44 7.20 2.52
C ASP A 538 38.60 6.33 3.46
N ARG A 539 38.00 5.26 2.93
CA ARG A 539 37.08 4.35 3.61
C ARG A 539 37.41 2.89 3.29
N LYS A 540 37.35 2.04 4.30
CA LYS A 540 37.49 0.59 4.09
C LYS A 540 36.19 0.03 3.52
N TYR A 541 36.32 -1.00 2.68
CA TYR A 541 35.16 -1.71 2.15
C TYR A 541 35.37 -3.22 2.14
N GLU A 542 34.27 -3.95 2.08
CA GLU A 542 34.17 -5.39 1.85
C GLU A 542 33.15 -5.64 0.74
N LEU A 543 33.47 -6.51 -0.23
CA LEU A 543 32.56 -6.95 -1.29
C LEU A 543 32.04 -8.35 -0.99
N ASN A 544 30.75 -8.52 -1.04
CA ASN A 544 30.08 -9.79 -0.86
C ASN A 544 29.33 -10.17 -2.14
N ASP A 545 29.32 -11.46 -2.42
CA ASP A 545 28.61 -12.03 -3.54
C ASP A 545 27.09 -12.14 -3.28
N ILE A 546 26.36 -12.76 -4.20
CA ILE A 546 24.91 -12.98 -4.12
C ILE A 546 24.48 -13.87 -2.94
N PHE A 547 25.40 -14.64 -2.37
CA PHE A 547 25.15 -15.50 -1.19
C PHE A 547 25.57 -14.83 0.12
N GLY A 548 26.17 -13.63 0.06
CA GLY A 548 26.69 -12.89 1.21
C GLY A 548 28.09 -13.30 1.62
N GLU A 549 28.82 -14.05 0.79
CA GLU A 549 30.20 -14.47 1.06
C GLU A 549 31.18 -13.36 0.61
N CYS A 550 32.04 -12.91 1.55
CA CYS A 550 33.04 -11.88 1.23
C CYS A 550 34.13 -12.44 0.31
N TYR A 551 34.33 -11.80 -0.83
CA TYR A 551 35.35 -12.23 -1.82
C TYR A 551 36.47 -11.21 -2.04
N GLU A 552 36.30 -9.95 -1.62
CA GLU A 552 37.29 -8.90 -1.74
C GLU A 552 37.14 -7.86 -0.62
N SER A 553 38.24 -7.23 -0.24
CA SER A 553 38.25 -6.07 0.64
C SER A 553 39.32 -5.07 0.22
N GLY A 554 39.12 -3.79 0.54
CA GLY A 554 40.07 -2.76 0.12
C GLY A 554 39.77 -1.40 0.73
N VAL A 555 40.24 -0.36 0.06
CA VAL A 555 40.07 1.04 0.46
C VAL A 555 39.52 1.83 -0.73
N LEU A 556 38.40 2.52 -0.51
CA LEU A 556 37.92 3.58 -1.40
C LEU A 556 38.71 4.84 -1.07
N HIS A 557 39.29 5.48 -2.08
CA HIS A 557 39.98 6.75 -1.90
C HIS A 557 39.03 7.93 -2.04
N LYS A 558 39.35 9.04 -1.37
CA LYS A 558 38.56 10.27 -1.49
C LYS A 558 38.22 10.62 -2.94
N GLY A 559 36.94 10.83 -3.23
CA GLY A 559 36.37 11.10 -4.56
C GLY A 559 35.52 9.95 -5.06
N ILE A 560 35.27 9.90 -6.36
CA ILE A 560 34.46 8.88 -7.00
C ILE A 560 35.33 7.66 -7.32
N ASN A 561 34.91 6.51 -6.83
CA ASN A 561 35.54 5.21 -7.05
C ASN A 561 34.65 4.34 -7.91
N ARG A 562 35.24 3.71 -8.96
CA ARG A 562 34.58 2.58 -9.62
C ARG A 562 34.92 1.32 -8.84
N VAL A 563 33.92 0.62 -8.36
CA VAL A 563 34.04 -0.64 -7.63
C VAL A 563 33.57 -1.77 -8.53
N ASN A 564 34.38 -2.81 -8.69
CA ASN A 564 34.03 -4.00 -9.49
C ASN A 564 33.13 -4.96 -8.67
N LEU A 565 32.01 -4.45 -8.17
CA LEU A 565 31.02 -5.23 -7.46
C LEU A 565 30.25 -6.13 -8.44
N GLN A 566 30.20 -7.41 -8.19
CA GLN A 566 29.41 -8.36 -8.98
C GLN A 566 27.93 -7.91 -9.00
N ASN A 567 27.25 -8.20 -10.11
CA ASN A 567 25.82 -8.02 -10.17
C ASN A 567 25.13 -8.82 -9.07
N CYS A 568 24.11 -8.24 -8.44
CA CYS A 568 23.43 -8.77 -7.26
C CYS A 568 24.29 -8.91 -5.99
N GLY A 569 25.55 -8.45 -6.02
CA GLY A 569 26.41 -8.38 -4.84
C GLY A 569 26.15 -7.15 -3.97
N MET A 570 26.84 -7.11 -2.82
CA MET A 570 26.75 -6.03 -1.85
C MET A 570 28.13 -5.53 -1.46
N ILE A 571 28.33 -4.22 -1.45
CA ILE A 571 29.48 -3.58 -0.81
C ILE A 571 29.08 -3.06 0.56
N PHE A 572 29.90 -3.35 1.56
CA PHE A 572 29.84 -2.72 2.87
C PHE A 572 30.98 -1.71 3.01
N VAL A 573 30.67 -0.45 3.24
CA VAL A 573 31.62 0.66 3.44
C VAL A 573 31.60 1.08 4.90
N LYS A 574 32.80 0.99 5.57
CA LYS A 574 33.00 1.30 7.00
C LYS A 574 33.60 2.68 7.22
#